data_0029cf80ab7d095d42318e2d527d404f
#
_entry.id   0029cf80ab7d095d42318e2d527d404f
#
_cell.length_a   1.000
_cell.length_b   1.000
_cell.length_c   1.000
_cell.angle_alpha   90.00
_cell.angle_beta   90.00
_cell.angle_gamma   90.00
#
_symmetry.space_group_name_H-M   'P 1'
#
loop_
_entity.id
_entity.type
_entity.pdbx_description
1 polymer ?
#
loop_
_entity_poly.entity_id
_entity_poly.type
_entity_poly.pdbx_seq_one_letter_code
_entity_poly.pdbx_strand_id
1 'polypeptide(L)'
;MTAIFETSPCEPCPKHFNLAAYVLSHADILNDKIALSILSLEEPEDWSYRDLKFAILGTAHGLLELGLKPGQKLILRLGNTVDFPIAYLAAIAVGIYPIPVSSQLTMSELQKLCTDLSPSAVCIDPDFGFPESDTMIQILLTDLRKMRSLAPVKFELGAPDRLAYLVLTSGTSGTPKIVMHAHRAIWARRMMFRDWYDL
;
A
#
# COMPACT_ATOMS: atom_id res chain seq x y z
N MET A 1 -8.87 33.37 -23.48
CA MET A 1 -7.50 33.47 -22.96
C MET A 1 -7.15 32.11 -22.39
N THR A 2 -6.17 31.39 -22.95
CA THR A 2 -5.68 30.15 -22.45
C THR A 2 -4.53 30.47 -21.49
N ALA A 3 -4.66 30.17 -20.20
CA ALA A 3 -3.56 30.34 -19.27
C ALA A 3 -2.56 29.18 -19.53
N ILE A 4 -1.38 29.52 -20.02
CA ILE A 4 -0.28 28.58 -20.19
C ILE A 4 0.64 28.75 -18.98
N PHE A 5 0.76 27.71 -18.16
CA PHE A 5 1.75 27.64 -17.10
C PHE A 5 2.95 26.86 -17.64
N GLU A 6 4.05 27.54 -17.85
CA GLU A 6 5.33 26.89 -18.11
C GLU A 6 6.04 26.66 -16.78
N THR A 7 6.13 25.40 -16.37
CA THR A 7 6.97 24.99 -15.24
C THR A 7 8.29 24.43 -15.77
N SER A 8 9.35 24.57 -14.99
CA SER A 8 10.62 23.90 -15.28
C SER A 8 10.37 22.40 -15.48
N PRO A 9 11.08 21.72 -16.40
CA PRO A 9 10.93 20.29 -16.60
C PRO A 9 11.15 19.56 -15.29
N CYS A 10 10.16 18.75 -14.87
CA CYS A 10 10.33 17.91 -13.70
C CYS A 10 11.48 16.94 -13.91
N GLU A 11 12.27 16.72 -12.86
CA GLU A 11 13.30 15.68 -12.84
C GLU A 11 12.66 14.33 -13.22
N PRO A 12 13.21 13.58 -14.19
CA PRO A 12 12.63 12.32 -14.65
C PRO A 12 12.66 11.27 -13.53
N CYS A 13 11.58 10.51 -13.42
CA CYS A 13 11.54 9.38 -12.49
C CYS A 13 12.61 8.34 -12.87
N PRO A 14 13.33 7.76 -11.89
CA PRO A 14 14.32 6.71 -12.16
C PRO A 14 13.73 5.54 -12.97
N LYS A 15 14.52 5.00 -13.91
CA LYS A 15 14.08 3.89 -14.79
C LYS A 15 13.73 2.62 -14.03
N HIS A 16 14.43 2.35 -12.92
CA HIS A 16 14.17 1.25 -11.99
C HIS A 16 13.64 1.84 -10.69
N PHE A 17 12.35 1.76 -10.49
CA PHE A 17 11.67 2.44 -9.40
C PHE A 17 10.66 1.53 -8.71
N ASN A 18 10.51 1.71 -7.39
CA ASN A 18 9.44 1.12 -6.58
C ASN A 18 8.99 2.17 -5.56
N LEU A 19 7.69 2.41 -5.46
CA LEU A 19 7.11 3.40 -4.57
C LEU A 19 7.47 3.13 -3.10
N ALA A 20 7.38 1.87 -2.64
CA ALA A 20 7.73 1.52 -1.26
C ALA A 20 9.23 1.71 -0.99
N ALA A 21 10.10 1.33 -1.94
CA ALA A 21 11.54 1.58 -1.84
C ALA A 21 11.85 3.07 -1.73
N TYR A 22 11.13 3.90 -2.48
CA TYR A 22 11.31 5.35 -2.46
C TYR A 22 10.87 5.97 -1.13
N VAL A 23 9.70 5.58 -0.61
CA VAL A 23 9.21 6.05 0.69
C VAL A 23 10.17 5.69 1.82
N LEU A 24 10.81 4.53 1.74
CA LEU A 24 11.74 4.01 2.74
C LEU A 24 13.22 4.28 2.41
N SER A 25 13.52 5.12 1.42
CA SER A 25 14.88 5.34 0.92
C SER A 25 15.86 5.89 1.98
N HIS A 26 15.36 6.64 2.95
CA HIS A 26 16.17 7.21 4.03
C HIS A 26 16.14 6.38 5.33
N ALA A 27 15.44 5.24 5.34
CA ALA A 27 15.26 4.44 6.56
C ALA A 27 16.59 3.97 7.20
N ASP A 28 17.61 3.71 6.39
CA ASP A 28 18.93 3.26 6.88
C ASP A 28 19.76 4.42 7.48
N ILE A 29 19.47 5.67 7.08
CA ILE A 29 20.11 6.87 7.61
C ILE A 29 19.39 7.37 8.86
N LEU A 30 18.05 7.31 8.85
CA LEU A 30 17.19 7.82 9.91
C LEU A 30 16.84 6.76 10.97
N ASN A 31 17.48 5.63 10.91
CA ASN A 31 17.28 4.41 11.72
C ASN A 31 16.34 4.53 12.94
N ASP A 32 16.76 5.29 13.94
CA ASP A 32 16.11 5.39 15.26
C ASP A 32 15.07 6.53 15.33
N LYS A 33 14.95 7.33 14.25
CA LYS A 33 13.92 8.35 14.18
C LYS A 33 12.54 7.71 14.05
N ILE A 34 11.55 8.27 14.74
CA ILE A 34 10.15 7.84 14.61
C ILE A 34 9.67 8.14 13.19
N ALA A 35 9.22 7.11 12.49
CA ALA A 35 8.65 7.17 11.14
C ALA A 35 7.13 7.25 11.18
N LEU A 36 6.51 6.61 12.17
CA LEU A 36 5.07 6.51 12.33
C LEU A 36 4.70 6.41 13.80
N SER A 37 3.70 7.17 14.23
CA SER A 37 3.08 7.05 15.55
C SER A 37 1.59 6.82 15.40
N ILE A 38 1.05 5.84 16.11
CA ILE A 38 -0.39 5.66 16.29
C ILE A 38 -0.75 6.26 17.65
N LEU A 39 -1.49 7.36 17.61
CA LEU A 39 -1.88 8.06 18.83
C LEU A 39 -2.98 7.29 19.57
N SER A 40 -2.82 7.10 20.85
CA SER A 40 -3.81 6.54 21.76
C SER A 40 -4.02 7.47 22.95
N LEU A 41 -5.02 7.16 23.79
CA LEU A 41 -5.29 7.93 25.03
C LEU A 41 -4.27 7.59 26.14
N GLU A 42 -3.59 6.46 26.04
CA GLU A 42 -2.60 6.01 27.03
C GLU A 42 -1.20 6.39 26.57
N GLU A 43 -0.57 5.52 25.78
CA GLU A 43 0.76 5.76 25.22
C GLU A 43 0.71 5.59 23.69
N PRO A 44 1.44 6.42 22.92
CA PRO A 44 1.52 6.25 21.48
C PRO A 44 2.26 4.95 21.13
N GLU A 45 1.83 4.27 20.07
CA GLU A 45 2.58 3.19 19.45
C GLU A 45 3.55 3.79 18.43
N ASP A 46 4.82 3.88 18.79
CA ASP A 46 5.86 4.47 17.95
C ASP A 46 6.64 3.42 17.17
N TRP A 47 6.87 3.71 15.89
CA TRP A 47 7.64 2.88 14.98
C TRP A 47 8.83 3.67 14.44
N SER A 48 10.05 3.19 14.70
CA SER A 48 11.24 3.74 14.07
C SER A 48 11.28 3.43 12.57
N TYR A 49 12.05 4.18 11.80
CA TYR A 49 12.28 3.87 10.38
C TYR A 49 12.84 2.47 10.18
N ARG A 50 13.73 2.03 11.06
CA ARG A 50 14.31 0.67 11.04
C ARG A 50 13.25 -0.39 11.23
N ASP A 51 12.46 -0.29 12.31
CA ASP A 51 11.47 -1.28 12.67
C ASP A 51 10.35 -1.34 11.63
N LEU A 52 9.90 -0.17 11.16
CA LEU A 52 8.89 -0.08 10.11
C LEU A 52 9.38 -0.72 8.80
N LYS A 53 10.61 -0.42 8.36
CA LYS A 53 11.19 -1.02 7.15
C LYS A 53 11.34 -2.53 7.29
N PHE A 54 11.81 -3.01 8.46
CA PHE A 54 11.95 -4.43 8.74
C PHE A 54 10.60 -5.15 8.68
N ALA A 55 9.59 -4.62 9.36
CA ALA A 55 8.24 -5.17 9.38
C ALA A 55 7.60 -5.18 7.98
N ILE A 56 7.77 -4.12 7.19
CA ILE A 56 7.27 -4.06 5.81
C ILE A 56 7.90 -5.15 4.94
N LEU A 57 9.22 -5.30 4.97
CA LEU A 57 9.91 -6.27 4.12
C LEU A 57 9.75 -7.70 4.62
N GLY A 58 9.60 -7.93 5.93
CA GLY A 58 9.23 -9.21 6.51
C GLY A 58 7.79 -9.61 6.10
N THR A 59 6.85 -8.68 6.18
CA THR A 59 5.48 -8.91 5.70
C THR A 59 5.45 -9.21 4.20
N ALA A 60 6.24 -8.50 3.41
CA ALA A 60 6.38 -8.77 1.97
C ALA A 60 6.88 -10.20 1.69
N HIS A 61 7.83 -10.68 2.50
CA HIS A 61 8.30 -12.08 2.45
C HIS A 61 7.14 -13.06 2.72
N GLY A 62 6.38 -12.84 3.80
CA GLY A 62 5.25 -13.70 4.13
C GLY A 62 4.17 -13.73 3.04
N LEU A 63 3.89 -12.61 2.37
CA LEU A 63 2.97 -12.59 1.23
C LEU A 63 3.47 -13.48 0.08
N LEU A 64 4.77 -13.48 -0.20
CA LEU A 64 5.37 -14.36 -1.23
C LEU A 64 5.35 -15.83 -0.81
N GLU A 65 5.62 -16.15 0.49
CA GLU A 65 5.54 -17.52 1.02
C GLU A 65 4.13 -18.10 0.95
N LEU A 66 3.08 -17.26 1.07
CA LEU A 66 1.69 -17.68 0.83
C LEU A 66 1.38 -17.96 -0.66
N GLY A 67 2.36 -17.79 -1.55
CA GLY A 67 2.22 -18.04 -2.98
C GLY A 67 1.71 -16.86 -3.79
N LEU A 68 1.54 -15.68 -3.19
CA LEU A 68 1.19 -14.47 -3.93
C LEU A 68 2.34 -14.07 -4.85
N LYS A 69 2.01 -13.58 -6.04
CA LYS A 69 2.96 -13.21 -7.10
C LYS A 69 2.80 -11.76 -7.51
N PRO A 70 3.87 -11.11 -8.03
CA PRO A 70 3.76 -9.80 -8.65
C PRO A 70 2.61 -9.76 -9.67
N GLY A 71 1.88 -8.66 -9.70
CA GLY A 71 0.70 -8.48 -10.57
C GLY A 71 -0.62 -8.93 -9.96
N GLN A 72 -0.60 -9.70 -8.87
CA GLN A 72 -1.82 -10.11 -8.18
C GLN A 72 -2.37 -9.00 -7.28
N LYS A 73 -3.67 -9.07 -7.01
CA LYS A 73 -4.41 -8.07 -6.24
C LYS A 73 -4.65 -8.55 -4.82
N LEU A 74 -4.39 -7.68 -3.85
CA LEU A 74 -4.57 -7.91 -2.41
C LEU A 74 -5.54 -6.87 -1.85
N ILE A 75 -6.72 -7.29 -1.42
CA ILE A 75 -7.64 -6.41 -0.70
C ILE A 75 -7.11 -6.19 0.72
N LEU A 76 -7.15 -4.94 1.17
CA LEU A 76 -6.82 -4.55 2.54
C LEU A 76 -8.08 -4.05 3.23
N ARG A 77 -8.68 -4.89 4.07
CA ARG A 77 -9.82 -4.58 4.93
C ARG A 77 -9.36 -4.53 6.39
N LEU A 78 -8.55 -3.54 6.67
CA LEU A 78 -7.89 -3.33 7.95
C LEU A 78 -8.37 -2.03 8.60
N GLY A 79 -8.32 -1.99 9.93
CA GLY A 79 -8.58 -0.80 10.70
C GLY A 79 -7.50 0.28 10.57
N ASN A 80 -7.70 1.40 11.24
CA ASN A 80 -6.73 2.50 11.28
C ASN A 80 -5.64 2.22 12.31
N THR A 81 -4.83 1.22 12.04
CA THR A 81 -3.69 0.75 12.85
C THR A 81 -2.42 0.74 12.00
N VAL A 82 -1.29 0.47 12.63
CA VAL A 82 0.00 0.30 11.93
C VAL A 82 -0.02 -0.87 10.92
N ASP A 83 -0.92 -1.81 11.10
CA ASP A 83 -1.07 -2.97 10.20
C ASP A 83 -1.37 -2.55 8.77
N PHE A 84 -2.17 -1.49 8.59
CA PHE A 84 -2.55 -0.99 7.28
C PHE A 84 -1.36 -0.49 6.46
N PRO A 85 -0.56 0.51 6.89
CA PRO A 85 0.59 0.98 6.12
C PRO A 85 1.66 -0.10 5.93
N ILE A 86 1.85 -1.02 6.89
CA ILE A 86 2.78 -2.14 6.74
C ILE A 86 2.31 -3.07 5.60
N ALA A 87 1.07 -3.55 5.63
CA ALA A 87 0.53 -4.42 4.57
C ALA A 87 0.51 -3.75 3.21
N TYR A 88 0.15 -2.46 3.17
CA TYR A 88 0.09 -1.66 1.95
C TYR A 88 1.47 -1.54 1.28
N LEU A 89 2.48 -1.12 2.04
CA LEU A 89 3.84 -0.95 1.52
C LEU A 89 4.52 -2.29 1.26
N ALA A 90 4.22 -3.34 2.04
CA ALA A 90 4.71 -4.69 1.83
C ALA A 90 4.25 -5.26 0.48
N ALA A 91 2.97 -5.13 0.16
CA ALA A 91 2.44 -5.55 -1.14
C ALA A 91 3.13 -4.81 -2.29
N ILE A 92 3.23 -3.47 -2.21
CA ILE A 92 3.89 -2.65 -3.23
C ILE A 92 5.38 -3.02 -3.37
N ALA A 93 6.05 -3.33 -2.26
CA ALA A 93 7.48 -3.67 -2.25
C ALA A 93 7.81 -4.85 -3.18
N VAL A 94 6.90 -5.81 -3.30
CA VAL A 94 7.06 -7.04 -4.09
C VAL A 94 6.12 -7.12 -5.31
N GLY A 95 5.62 -5.97 -5.76
CA GLY A 95 4.83 -5.87 -7.00
C GLY A 95 3.42 -6.45 -6.91
N ILE A 96 2.89 -6.72 -5.71
CA ILE A 96 1.50 -7.05 -5.47
C ILE A 96 0.70 -5.74 -5.38
N TYR A 97 -0.53 -5.72 -5.91
CA TYR A 97 -1.36 -4.52 -5.98
C TYR A 97 -2.33 -4.43 -4.81
N PRO A 98 -2.03 -3.63 -3.76
CA PRO A 98 -2.95 -3.44 -2.66
C PRO A 98 -4.17 -2.61 -3.10
N ILE A 99 -5.32 -2.99 -2.54
CA ILE A 99 -6.62 -2.35 -2.76
C ILE A 99 -7.21 -2.02 -1.39
N PRO A 100 -6.98 -0.82 -0.86
CA PRO A 100 -7.64 -0.37 0.35
C PRO A 100 -9.15 -0.34 0.19
N VAL A 101 -9.88 -0.93 1.12
CA VAL A 101 -11.33 -0.89 1.16
C VAL A 101 -11.83 -0.38 2.51
N SER A 102 -12.89 0.44 2.48
CA SER A 102 -13.49 0.97 3.70
C SER A 102 -14.11 -0.16 4.54
N SER A 103 -13.95 -0.07 5.87
CA SER A 103 -14.66 -0.92 6.83
C SER A 103 -16.19 -0.77 6.77
N GLN A 104 -16.70 0.31 6.17
CA GLN A 104 -18.12 0.59 6.03
C GLN A 104 -18.77 -0.07 4.81
N LEU A 105 -18.00 -0.67 3.90
CA LEU A 105 -18.57 -1.39 2.76
C LEU A 105 -19.42 -2.57 3.23
N THR A 106 -20.61 -2.67 2.65
CA THR A 106 -21.53 -3.78 2.89
C THR A 106 -21.03 -5.07 2.25
N MET A 107 -21.55 -6.22 2.69
CA MET A 107 -21.20 -7.52 2.12
C MET A 107 -21.52 -7.62 0.63
N SER A 108 -22.64 -7.03 0.18
CA SER A 108 -23.01 -7.03 -1.24
C SER A 108 -22.06 -6.19 -2.10
N GLU A 109 -21.59 -5.05 -1.58
CA GLU A 109 -20.59 -4.22 -2.27
C GLU A 109 -19.23 -4.91 -2.34
N LEU A 110 -18.82 -5.58 -1.27
CA LEU A 110 -17.60 -6.39 -1.25
C LEU A 110 -17.68 -7.56 -2.23
N GLN A 111 -18.81 -8.24 -2.30
CA GLN A 111 -19.01 -9.37 -3.23
C GLN A 111 -18.92 -8.89 -4.68
N LYS A 112 -19.56 -7.77 -4.99
CA LYS A 112 -19.43 -7.14 -6.31
C LYS A 112 -17.99 -6.75 -6.62
N LEU A 113 -17.29 -6.13 -5.65
CA LEU A 113 -15.88 -5.74 -5.79
C LEU A 113 -14.99 -6.97 -6.07
N CYS A 114 -15.21 -8.08 -5.36
CA CYS A 114 -14.48 -9.32 -5.59
C CYS A 114 -14.74 -9.88 -7.00
N THR A 115 -15.98 -9.82 -7.48
CA THR A 115 -16.33 -10.23 -8.84
C THR A 115 -15.63 -9.36 -9.88
N ASP A 116 -15.66 -8.04 -9.72
CA ASP A 116 -15.11 -7.08 -10.68
C ASP A 116 -13.57 -7.12 -10.72
N LEU A 117 -12.93 -7.32 -9.58
CA LEU A 117 -11.47 -7.24 -9.43
C LEU A 117 -10.77 -8.60 -9.47
N SER A 118 -11.46 -9.69 -9.15
CA SER A 118 -10.86 -11.03 -9.01
C SER A 118 -9.57 -10.99 -8.16
N PRO A 119 -9.63 -10.56 -6.88
CA PRO A 119 -8.46 -10.50 -6.02
C PRO A 119 -7.94 -11.89 -5.69
N SER A 120 -6.64 -12.03 -5.52
CA SER A 120 -6.00 -13.30 -5.13
C SER A 120 -6.00 -13.51 -3.63
N ALA A 121 -6.02 -12.42 -2.85
CA ALA A 121 -6.02 -12.49 -1.40
C ALA A 121 -6.72 -11.27 -0.77
N VAL A 122 -7.06 -11.42 0.51
CA VAL A 122 -7.53 -10.35 1.39
C VAL A 122 -6.79 -10.40 2.72
N CYS A 123 -6.28 -9.24 3.18
CA CYS A 123 -5.91 -9.03 4.58
C CYS A 123 -7.15 -8.49 5.31
N ILE A 124 -7.56 -9.19 6.37
CA ILE A 124 -8.78 -8.87 7.08
C ILE A 124 -8.53 -8.72 8.59
N ASP A 125 -9.06 -7.63 9.14
CA ASP A 125 -9.26 -7.52 10.58
C ASP A 125 -10.52 -8.33 10.95
N PRO A 126 -10.46 -9.23 11.95
CA PRO A 126 -11.60 -10.04 12.38
C PRO A 126 -12.86 -9.25 12.74
N ASP A 127 -12.69 -7.99 13.16
CA ASP A 127 -13.81 -7.10 13.51
C ASP A 127 -14.62 -6.66 12.26
N PHE A 128 -14.07 -6.87 11.07
CA PHE A 128 -14.72 -6.53 9.80
C PHE A 128 -15.04 -7.80 9.01
N GLY A 129 -16.31 -8.13 8.85
CA GLY A 129 -16.71 -9.27 8.03
C GLY A 129 -16.21 -9.17 6.58
N PHE A 130 -16.05 -10.31 5.92
CA PHE A 130 -15.70 -10.40 4.49
C PHE A 130 -16.45 -11.59 3.84
N PRO A 131 -16.84 -11.51 2.55
CA PRO A 131 -17.49 -12.63 1.87
C PRO A 131 -16.61 -13.89 1.86
N GLU A 132 -17.21 -15.05 2.11
CA GLU A 132 -16.52 -16.33 1.97
C GLU A 132 -16.12 -16.58 0.52
N SER A 133 -14.96 -17.19 0.32
CA SER A 133 -14.44 -17.53 -1.00
C SER A 133 -13.49 -18.73 -0.90
N ASP A 134 -13.73 -19.74 -1.73
CA ASP A 134 -12.87 -20.93 -1.82
C ASP A 134 -11.60 -20.70 -2.65
N THR A 135 -11.53 -19.58 -3.38
CA THR A 135 -10.45 -19.32 -4.34
C THR A 135 -9.49 -18.21 -3.89
N MET A 136 -9.86 -17.46 -2.86
CA MET A 136 -9.10 -16.31 -2.37
C MET A 136 -8.41 -16.62 -1.05
N ILE A 137 -7.13 -16.33 -0.95
CA ILE A 137 -6.36 -16.49 0.30
C ILE A 137 -6.84 -15.45 1.31
N GLN A 138 -7.30 -15.91 2.48
CA GLN A 138 -7.63 -15.04 3.61
C GLN A 138 -6.43 -14.96 4.55
N ILE A 139 -5.96 -13.75 4.79
CA ILE A 139 -4.84 -13.45 5.69
C ILE A 139 -5.42 -12.70 6.88
N LEU A 140 -5.48 -13.37 8.02
CA LEU A 140 -5.96 -12.74 9.25
C LEU A 140 -4.91 -11.77 9.80
N LEU A 141 -5.36 -10.77 10.53
CA LEU A 141 -4.51 -9.77 11.16
C LEU A 141 -3.41 -10.39 12.03
N THR A 142 -3.73 -11.48 12.73
CA THR A 142 -2.77 -12.25 13.55
C THR A 142 -1.64 -12.87 12.73
N ASP A 143 -1.94 -13.37 11.53
CA ASP A 143 -0.93 -13.97 10.65
C ASP A 143 -0.12 -12.88 9.94
N LEU A 144 -0.76 -11.78 9.53
CA LEU A 144 -0.07 -10.60 9.02
C LEU A 144 0.99 -10.10 10.03
N ARG A 145 0.65 -10.06 11.33
CA ARG A 145 1.56 -9.64 12.39
C ARG A 145 2.75 -10.58 12.57
N LYS A 146 2.55 -11.89 12.43
CA LYS A 146 3.65 -12.88 12.46
C LYS A 146 4.64 -12.68 11.32
N MET A 147 4.17 -12.31 10.13
CA MET A 147 5.03 -12.08 8.97
C MET A 147 6.04 -10.95 9.18
N ARG A 148 5.75 -9.96 10.06
CA ARG A 148 6.66 -8.85 10.35
C ARG A 148 8.03 -9.27 10.84
N SER A 149 8.14 -10.44 11.47
CA SER A 149 9.40 -10.99 12.03
C SER A 149 10.17 -11.86 11.03
N LEU A 150 9.64 -12.08 9.84
CA LEU A 150 10.36 -12.85 8.81
C LEU A 150 11.56 -12.05 8.26
N ALA A 151 12.52 -12.78 7.71
CA ALA A 151 13.70 -12.15 7.09
C ALA A 151 13.29 -11.20 5.96
N PRO A 152 13.81 -9.96 5.93
CA PRO A 152 13.47 -8.99 4.91
C PRO A 152 13.81 -9.44 3.49
N VAL A 153 12.89 -9.25 2.56
CA VAL A 153 13.13 -9.47 1.12
C VAL A 153 13.56 -8.17 0.43
N LYS A 154 14.09 -8.29 -0.78
CA LYS A 154 14.46 -7.13 -1.60
C LYS A 154 13.21 -6.51 -2.25
N PHE A 155 13.27 -5.20 -2.48
CA PHE A 155 12.27 -4.52 -3.29
C PHE A 155 12.30 -4.99 -4.75
N GLU A 156 11.13 -5.21 -5.32
CA GLU A 156 10.97 -5.46 -6.75
C GLU A 156 11.05 -4.13 -7.50
N LEU A 157 12.21 -3.86 -8.11
CA LEU A 157 12.44 -2.66 -8.91
C LEU A 157 12.06 -2.91 -10.37
N GLY A 158 11.38 -1.96 -10.99
CA GLY A 158 10.96 -2.08 -12.39
C GLY A 158 10.59 -0.75 -13.03
N ALA A 159 10.01 -0.79 -14.21
CA ALA A 159 9.56 0.41 -14.91
C ALA A 159 8.63 1.26 -14.05
N PRO A 160 8.83 2.59 -13.94
CA PRO A 160 8.05 3.46 -13.07
C PRO A 160 6.56 3.55 -13.46
N ASP A 161 6.24 3.25 -14.71
CA ASP A 161 4.87 3.30 -15.25
C ASP A 161 4.03 2.07 -14.92
N ARG A 162 4.63 1.00 -14.37
CA ARG A 162 3.85 -0.17 -13.98
C ARG A 162 2.90 0.16 -12.83
N LEU A 163 1.81 -0.59 -12.76
CA LEU A 163 0.81 -0.46 -11.69
C LEU A 163 1.45 -0.66 -10.31
N ALA A 164 1.09 0.19 -9.36
CA ALA A 164 1.54 0.09 -7.97
C ALA A 164 0.39 -0.29 -7.04
N TYR A 165 -0.76 0.37 -7.17
CA TYR A 165 -1.92 0.15 -6.30
C TYR A 165 -3.22 0.60 -6.97
N LEU A 166 -4.36 0.16 -6.41
CA LEU A 166 -5.68 0.59 -6.82
C LEU A 166 -6.39 1.31 -5.68
N VAL A 167 -7.21 2.31 -6.01
CA VAL A 167 -8.03 3.04 -5.05
C VAL A 167 -9.47 3.03 -5.53
N LEU A 168 -10.39 2.85 -4.59
CA LEU A 168 -11.82 2.99 -4.83
C LEU A 168 -12.23 4.45 -4.61
N THR A 169 -12.97 5.02 -5.54
CA THR A 169 -13.57 6.34 -5.40
C THR A 169 -15.08 6.22 -5.40
N SER A 170 -15.75 7.05 -4.61
CA SER A 170 -17.20 7.16 -4.64
C SER A 170 -17.65 7.69 -6.00
N GLY A 171 -18.15 6.79 -6.86
CA GLY A 171 -18.76 7.21 -8.13
C GLY A 171 -20.08 7.94 -7.88
N THR A 172 -20.36 9.00 -8.63
CA THR A 172 -21.65 9.72 -8.62
C THR A 172 -22.85 8.83 -8.95
N SER A 173 -22.62 7.65 -9.51
CA SER A 173 -23.62 6.62 -9.88
C SER A 173 -23.83 5.53 -8.80
N GLY A 174 -23.29 5.70 -7.61
CA GLY A 174 -23.41 4.71 -6.51
C GLY A 174 -22.55 3.45 -6.66
N THR A 175 -21.86 3.28 -7.79
CA THR A 175 -20.90 2.19 -7.97
C THR A 175 -19.47 2.72 -7.78
N PRO A 176 -18.66 2.16 -6.87
CA PRO A 176 -17.26 2.58 -6.70
C PRO A 176 -16.50 2.45 -8.02
N LYS A 177 -15.78 3.51 -8.39
CA LYS A 177 -14.86 3.48 -9.53
C LYS A 177 -13.48 3.08 -9.05
N ILE A 178 -12.80 2.28 -9.86
CA ILE A 178 -11.43 1.82 -9.59
C ILE A 178 -10.46 2.75 -10.31
N VAL A 179 -9.57 3.36 -9.56
CA VAL A 179 -8.49 4.20 -10.09
C VAL A 179 -7.18 3.48 -9.92
N MET A 180 -6.46 3.31 -11.03
CA MET A 180 -5.14 2.66 -11.07
C MET A 180 -4.03 3.70 -10.95
N HIS A 181 -3.09 3.47 -10.04
CA HIS A 181 -1.94 4.34 -9.83
C HIS A 181 -0.64 3.64 -10.17
N ALA A 182 0.17 4.26 -11.01
CA ALA A 182 1.52 3.79 -11.30
C ALA A 182 2.50 4.16 -10.18
N HIS A 183 3.61 3.45 -10.09
CA HIS A 183 4.66 3.74 -9.10
C HIS A 183 5.17 5.19 -9.19
N ARG A 184 5.34 5.73 -10.39
CA ARG A 184 5.83 7.10 -10.59
C ARG A 184 4.89 8.20 -10.07
N ALA A 185 3.64 7.89 -9.73
CA ALA A 185 2.70 8.88 -9.22
C ALA A 185 3.20 9.58 -7.95
N ILE A 186 3.93 8.86 -7.07
CA ILE A 186 4.54 9.44 -5.88
C ILE A 186 5.68 10.40 -6.23
N TRP A 187 6.47 10.06 -7.26
CA TRP A 187 7.55 10.92 -7.75
C TRP A 187 7.04 12.26 -8.25
N ALA A 188 6.01 12.24 -9.10
CA ALA A 188 5.39 13.45 -9.62
C ALA A 188 4.78 14.32 -8.50
N ARG A 189 4.10 13.71 -7.51
CA ARG A 189 3.56 14.44 -6.36
C ARG A 189 4.64 15.11 -5.53
N ARG A 190 5.75 14.41 -5.24
CA ARG A 190 6.86 14.99 -4.48
C ARG A 190 7.43 16.22 -5.18
N MET A 191 7.61 16.15 -6.50
CA MET A 191 8.08 17.31 -7.27
C MET A 191 7.13 18.49 -7.15
N MET A 192 5.81 18.25 -7.24
CA MET A 192 4.81 19.29 -7.01
C MET A 192 4.93 19.88 -5.60
N PHE A 193 5.04 19.06 -4.56
CA PHE A 193 5.16 19.56 -3.17
C PHE A 193 6.44 20.35 -2.97
N ARG A 194 7.57 19.87 -3.49
CA ARG A 194 8.83 20.60 -3.45
C ARG A 194 8.73 21.98 -4.12
N ASP A 195 8.17 22.03 -5.33
CA ASP A 195 8.13 23.25 -6.14
C ASP A 195 7.07 24.26 -5.65
N TRP A 196 6.02 23.79 -4.94
CA TRP A 196 4.92 24.65 -4.48
C TRP A 196 4.98 24.99 -2.99
N TYR A 197 5.56 24.15 -2.18
CA TYR A 197 5.57 24.30 -0.71
C TYR A 197 6.98 24.35 -0.10
N ASP A 198 8.01 24.28 -0.94
CA ASP A 198 9.43 24.29 -0.51
C ASP A 198 9.74 23.22 0.57
N LEU A 199 9.19 21.99 0.38
CA LEU A 199 9.30 20.86 1.32
C LEU A 199 10.30 19.82 0.82
#